data_4047c00c314b2e38ec6551a2f17b09f2
#
_entry.id   4047c00c314b2e38ec6551a2f17b09f2
#
_cell.length_a   1.000
_cell.length_b   1.000
_cell.length_c   1.000
_cell.angle_alpha   90.00
_cell.angle_beta   90.00
_cell.angle_gamma   90.00
#
_symmetry.space_group_name_H-M   'P 1'
#
loop_
_entity.id
_entity.type
_entity.pdbx_description
1 polymer ?
#
loop_
_entity_poly.entity_id
_entity_poly.type
_entity_poly.pdbx_seq_one_letter_code
_entity_poly.pdbx_strand_id
1 'polypeptide(L)'
;MSASSPAPKTRTVISFLGTVLDNPRGAGRWQKWRPNIALHQQTAQRFDRLELFYSEKFRNLAELVRADLAQAAPHLAVNLVPLELANPWDFGEVYTKLHDWAAAYPFDTESEEYFTHITTGTHVAQICLFLLVESRRIPSFLLQTAPPKRQRHSMEQGDFGTIEIIDLDLARYDAIARRLAAESDDAVRYLKSGIATRNADFNRMIAEIEQVALNSPAPILLSGPTGAGKSMLARRIYEIKKARRQLSGSFVDVNCATLRGDGAASALFGHKKGAFTGAAEKREGYLKTADGGLLFLDEIGELGLDEQAMLLKAIEEKRFYPVGSDRESESSFQLIAGTNRDLRREAAAGRFREDLLARINIWHYRLPALAERREDIEPNIDHQLAVASQELGRTTRFNKEARTAYLAYALSEQALWRGNFRDLAASIMRLATLAPQGRIGSELVAAEIERLQWQWQDGLPDSVFRQPENPSDAAFRLPTDNKGQPEIPAACIRRILEAKGRSWDDIDRFDQLQLAAVAAECRRHKTLAAAGRALYQASRRKRSTPNDSDRLRKYLQRFGLEWADVAE
;
A
#
# COMPACT_ATOMS: atom_id res chain seq x y z
N MET A 1 16.06 31.01 46.85
CA MET A 1 17.20 30.70 45.97
C MET A 1 16.91 31.37 44.65
N SER A 2 17.54 32.49 44.37
CA SER A 2 17.40 33.24 43.12
C SER A 2 18.04 32.44 42.00
N ALA A 3 17.25 32.05 41.01
CA ALA A 3 17.76 31.47 39.79
C ALA A 3 18.63 32.54 39.09
N SER A 4 19.94 32.32 39.03
CA SER A 4 20.85 33.14 38.23
C SER A 4 20.45 32.98 36.74
N SER A 5 20.15 34.08 36.07
CA SER A 5 20.01 34.11 34.62
C SER A 5 21.27 33.50 33.98
N PRO A 6 21.12 32.61 32.99
CA PRO A 6 22.28 32.06 32.31
C PRO A 6 23.10 33.20 31.68
N ALA A 7 24.42 33.07 31.72
CA ALA A 7 25.31 34.03 31.08
C ALA A 7 24.97 34.14 29.57
N PRO A 8 25.06 35.34 28.97
CA PRO A 8 24.75 35.49 27.55
C PRO A 8 25.72 34.65 26.73
N LYS A 9 25.18 33.83 25.78
CA LYS A 9 25.98 32.99 24.87
C LYS A 9 26.77 33.86 23.92
N THR A 10 27.98 33.43 23.58
CA THR A 10 28.79 34.01 22.50
C THR A 10 28.11 33.78 21.17
N ARG A 11 27.95 34.82 20.34
CA ARG A 11 27.22 34.73 19.06
C ARG A 11 28.22 34.71 17.90
N THR A 12 28.30 33.57 17.21
CA THR A 12 29.25 33.31 16.13
C THR A 12 28.56 33.27 14.78
N VAL A 13 29.05 34.05 13.82
CA VAL A 13 28.56 34.03 12.43
C VAL A 13 29.53 33.23 11.56
N ILE A 14 28.96 32.38 10.69
CA ILE A 14 29.66 31.63 9.64
C ILE A 14 29.27 32.24 8.29
N SER A 15 30.20 32.73 7.51
CA SER A 15 29.91 33.46 6.27
C SER A 15 30.97 33.22 5.18
N PHE A 16 30.58 33.39 3.93
CA PHE A 16 31.51 33.49 2.81
C PHE A 16 31.90 34.94 2.52
N LEU A 17 33.12 35.13 2.07
CA LEU A 17 33.55 36.40 1.51
C LEU A 17 32.77 36.74 0.23
N GLY A 18 32.11 37.88 0.20
CA GLY A 18 31.40 38.39 -0.96
C GLY A 18 32.36 38.98 -1.98
N THR A 19 32.93 38.16 -2.88
CA THR A 19 33.99 38.61 -3.84
C THR A 19 33.58 39.75 -4.76
N VAL A 20 32.26 39.97 -4.92
CA VAL A 20 31.68 41.10 -5.68
C VAL A 20 31.14 42.16 -4.74
N LEU A 21 30.29 41.76 -3.79
CA LEU A 21 29.57 42.68 -2.90
C LEU A 21 30.45 43.29 -1.82
N ASP A 22 31.43 42.54 -1.27
CA ASP A 22 32.39 43.05 -0.27
C ASP A 22 33.64 43.68 -0.91
N ASN A 23 33.74 43.81 -2.24
CA ASN A 23 34.90 44.28 -3.01
C ASN A 23 34.69 45.62 -3.73
N PRO A 24 34.22 46.68 -3.11
CA PRO A 24 34.25 48.00 -3.68
C PRO A 24 35.64 48.62 -3.52
N ARG A 25 36.17 49.25 -4.57
CA ARG A 25 37.52 49.84 -4.61
C ARG A 25 37.51 51.27 -4.05
N GLY A 26 38.63 51.68 -3.42
CA GLY A 26 38.90 53.06 -3.01
C GLY A 26 38.15 53.51 -1.73
N ALA A 27 38.27 54.81 -1.41
CA ALA A 27 37.66 55.42 -0.22
C ALA A 27 36.12 55.37 -0.22
N GLY A 28 35.48 55.32 -1.39
CA GLY A 28 34.04 55.18 -1.55
C GLY A 28 33.43 53.81 -1.13
N ARG A 29 34.28 52.86 -0.67
CA ARG A 29 33.80 51.55 -0.21
C ARG A 29 32.86 51.63 1.01
N TRP A 30 32.97 52.62 1.82
CA TRP A 30 32.09 52.86 2.98
C TRP A 30 30.70 53.40 2.62
N GLN A 31 30.54 53.88 1.40
CA GLN A 31 29.25 54.36 0.86
C GLN A 31 28.47 53.27 0.17
N LYS A 32 29.02 52.07 0.01
CA LYS A 32 28.40 50.93 -0.65
C LYS A 32 27.99 49.89 0.37
N TRP A 33 26.82 49.34 0.16
CA TRP A 33 26.35 48.23 0.99
C TRP A 33 27.22 46.99 0.76
N ARG A 34 27.80 46.48 1.84
CA ARG A 34 28.70 45.32 1.87
C ARG A 34 28.13 44.34 2.91
N PRO A 35 27.61 43.16 2.50
CA PRO A 35 26.85 42.28 3.39
C PRO A 35 27.54 41.92 4.70
N ASN A 36 28.84 41.50 4.62
CA ASN A 36 29.59 41.12 5.81
C ASN A 36 29.93 42.33 6.73
N ILE A 37 30.10 43.52 6.16
CA ILE A 37 30.35 44.73 6.95
C ILE A 37 29.01 45.23 7.57
N ALA A 38 27.99 45.36 6.72
CA ALA A 38 26.67 45.86 7.12
C ALA A 38 26.03 45.01 8.24
N LEU A 39 26.24 43.69 8.20
CA LEU A 39 25.81 42.77 9.22
C LEU A 39 26.33 43.14 10.61
N HIS A 40 27.57 43.55 10.73
CA HIS A 40 28.24 43.84 12.00
C HIS A 40 28.20 45.30 12.42
N GLN A 41 27.67 46.20 11.58
CA GLN A 41 27.45 47.62 11.91
C GLN A 41 26.11 47.86 12.61
N GLN A 42 25.21 46.89 12.59
CA GLN A 42 23.88 47.03 13.19
C GLN A 42 23.95 46.87 14.72
N THR A 43 23.37 47.80 15.45
CA THR A 43 23.36 47.78 16.93
C THR A 43 22.29 46.86 17.49
N ALA A 44 21.24 46.56 16.71
CA ALA A 44 20.12 45.70 17.12
C ALA A 44 20.50 44.22 17.26
N GLN A 45 21.51 43.78 16.51
CA GLN A 45 22.01 42.39 16.49
C GLN A 45 23.53 42.45 16.70
N ARG A 46 24.04 42.08 17.88
CA ARG A 46 25.45 42.03 18.16
C ARG A 46 25.96 40.60 17.99
N PHE A 47 27.06 40.46 17.26
CA PHE A 47 27.81 39.21 17.08
C PHE A 47 29.22 39.39 17.63
N ASP A 48 29.79 38.32 18.17
CA ASP A 48 31.07 38.37 18.88
C ASP A 48 32.21 37.75 18.07
N ARG A 49 31.87 36.82 17.16
CA ARG A 49 32.83 36.14 16.30
C ARG A 49 32.30 35.94 14.88
N LEU A 50 33.20 36.02 13.89
CA LEU A 50 32.92 35.75 12.48
C LEU A 50 33.93 34.74 11.95
N GLU A 51 33.44 33.61 11.45
CA GLU A 51 34.19 32.64 10.65
C GLU A 51 33.97 32.98 9.18
N LEU A 52 34.97 33.55 8.51
CA LEU A 52 34.87 34.07 7.15
C LEU A 52 35.60 33.16 6.15
N PHE A 53 34.84 32.37 5.39
CA PHE A 53 35.39 31.53 4.32
C PHE A 53 35.90 32.37 3.15
N TYR A 54 37.11 32.08 2.68
CA TYR A 54 37.68 32.70 1.51
C TYR A 54 38.56 31.72 0.74
N SER A 55 38.75 31.95 -0.59
CA SER A 55 39.77 31.27 -1.38
C SER A 55 41.06 32.07 -1.39
N GLU A 56 42.22 31.41 -1.39
CA GLU A 56 43.54 32.04 -1.32
C GLU A 56 43.75 33.13 -2.37
N LYS A 57 43.20 32.99 -3.57
CA LYS A 57 43.22 34.02 -4.62
C LYS A 57 42.58 35.35 -4.19
N PHE A 58 41.75 35.36 -3.15
CA PHE A 58 41.06 36.52 -2.59
C PHE A 58 41.58 36.91 -1.19
N ARG A 59 42.74 36.39 -0.75
CA ARG A 59 43.34 36.68 0.56
C ARG A 59 43.43 38.18 0.84
N ASN A 60 43.91 38.98 -0.13
CA ASN A 60 44.02 40.43 0.05
C ASN A 60 42.67 41.11 0.30
N LEU A 61 41.61 40.62 -0.32
CA LEU A 61 40.23 41.11 -0.06
C LEU A 61 39.74 40.68 1.32
N ALA A 62 39.99 39.43 1.71
CA ALA A 62 39.63 38.95 3.04
C ALA A 62 40.32 39.76 4.16
N GLU A 63 41.59 40.04 3.99
CA GLU A 63 42.35 40.90 4.93
C GLU A 63 41.81 42.34 4.96
N LEU A 64 41.45 42.91 3.80
CA LEU A 64 40.82 44.24 3.73
C LEU A 64 39.46 44.24 4.48
N VAL A 65 38.64 43.21 4.28
CA VAL A 65 37.34 43.07 4.99
C VAL A 65 37.58 42.93 6.49
N ARG A 66 38.57 42.16 6.91
CA ARG A 66 38.94 42.02 8.33
C ARG A 66 39.37 43.36 8.95
N ALA A 67 40.22 44.14 8.23
CA ALA A 67 40.65 45.46 8.68
C ALA A 67 39.46 46.45 8.77
N ASP A 68 38.54 46.43 7.78
CA ASP A 68 37.36 47.28 7.79
C ASP A 68 36.39 46.87 8.93
N LEU A 69 36.26 45.56 9.23
CA LEU A 69 35.46 45.06 10.36
C LEU A 69 36.10 45.47 11.70
N ALA A 70 37.42 45.44 11.84
CA ALA A 70 38.09 45.91 13.05
C ALA A 70 37.83 47.41 13.33
N GLN A 71 37.61 48.21 12.28
CA GLN A 71 37.19 49.60 12.41
C GLN A 71 35.71 49.76 12.68
N ALA A 72 34.85 49.00 12.01
CA ALA A 72 33.41 49.13 12.07
C ALA A 72 32.79 48.47 13.34
N ALA A 73 33.37 47.36 13.82
CA ALA A 73 32.93 46.58 14.97
C ALA A 73 34.14 46.06 15.78
N PRO A 74 34.79 46.92 16.57
CA PRO A 74 36.03 46.59 17.29
C PRO A 74 35.93 45.42 18.28
N HIS A 75 34.76 45.03 18.65
CA HIS A 75 34.45 43.90 19.58
C HIS A 75 34.43 42.56 18.85
N LEU A 76 34.34 42.55 17.52
CA LEU A 76 34.18 41.34 16.70
C LEU A 76 35.52 40.64 16.50
N ALA A 77 35.61 39.39 16.90
CA ALA A 77 36.74 38.52 16.54
C ALA A 77 36.52 37.95 15.13
N VAL A 78 37.42 38.22 14.19
CA VAL A 78 37.31 37.77 12.79
C VAL A 78 38.34 36.68 12.52
N ASN A 79 37.89 35.47 12.26
CA ASN A 79 38.69 34.32 11.84
C ASN A 79 38.59 34.14 10.32
N LEU A 80 39.71 34.20 9.64
CA LEU A 80 39.77 33.94 8.20
C LEU A 80 40.00 32.44 7.98
N VAL A 81 39.05 31.79 7.33
CA VAL A 81 39.05 30.33 7.08
C VAL A 81 39.32 30.07 5.59
N PRO A 82 40.51 29.62 5.23
CA PRO A 82 40.82 29.30 3.84
C PRO A 82 40.01 28.07 3.40
N LEU A 83 39.27 28.21 2.30
CA LEU A 83 38.50 27.13 1.69
C LEU A 83 38.82 27.08 0.20
N GLU A 84 39.69 26.12 -0.18
CA GLU A 84 40.13 25.97 -1.56
C GLU A 84 39.11 25.12 -2.33
N LEU A 85 38.56 25.73 -3.38
CA LEU A 85 37.60 25.11 -4.30
C LEU A 85 38.17 25.21 -5.72
N ALA A 86 38.38 24.07 -6.37
CA ALA A 86 38.80 24.03 -7.77
C ALA A 86 37.69 24.61 -8.66
N ASN A 87 36.42 24.25 -8.37
CA ASN A 87 35.27 24.82 -9.02
C ASN A 87 34.19 25.24 -7.99
N PRO A 88 34.05 26.54 -7.68
CA PRO A 88 33.04 27.04 -6.74
C PRO A 88 31.58 26.84 -7.19
N TRP A 89 31.34 26.31 -8.39
CA TRP A 89 30.03 25.98 -8.95
C TRP A 89 29.76 24.50 -8.99
N ASP A 90 30.72 23.65 -8.59
CA ASP A 90 30.51 22.22 -8.42
C ASP A 90 29.91 21.92 -7.07
N PHE A 91 28.66 21.38 -7.09
CA PHE A 91 27.90 21.10 -5.86
C PHE A 91 28.59 20.04 -5.00
N GLY A 92 29.11 18.99 -5.61
CA GLY A 92 29.75 17.89 -4.89
C GLY A 92 31.00 18.33 -4.15
N GLU A 93 31.86 19.11 -4.82
CA GLU A 93 33.08 19.65 -4.23
C GLU A 93 32.79 20.63 -3.08
N VAL A 94 31.92 21.60 -3.32
CA VAL A 94 31.55 22.62 -2.32
C VAL A 94 30.89 21.95 -1.10
N TYR A 95 29.95 21.01 -1.31
CA TYR A 95 29.28 20.31 -0.22
C TYR A 95 30.27 19.49 0.61
N THR A 96 31.16 18.73 -0.05
CA THR A 96 32.15 17.88 0.64
C THR A 96 33.08 18.72 1.50
N LYS A 97 33.65 19.81 0.94
CA LYS A 97 34.56 20.68 1.68
C LYS A 97 33.90 21.36 2.89
N LEU A 98 32.68 21.86 2.73
CA LEU A 98 31.93 22.46 3.84
C LEU A 98 31.50 21.40 4.89
N HIS A 99 31.14 20.20 4.46
CA HIS A 99 30.82 19.09 5.36
C HIS A 99 32.06 18.68 6.18
N ASP A 100 33.23 18.54 5.54
CA ASP A 100 34.48 18.18 6.21
C ASP A 100 34.90 19.26 7.22
N TRP A 101 34.75 20.53 6.85
CA TRP A 101 34.97 21.64 7.77
C TRP A 101 33.99 21.59 8.95
N ALA A 102 32.71 21.40 8.70
CA ALA A 102 31.71 21.33 9.76
C ALA A 102 31.94 20.12 10.71
N ALA A 103 32.44 19.00 10.19
CA ALA A 103 32.77 17.82 11.01
C ALA A 103 34.02 18.06 11.89
N ALA A 104 34.94 18.91 11.46
CA ALA A 104 36.16 19.23 12.19
C ALA A 104 36.00 20.44 13.14
N TYR A 105 35.01 21.30 12.92
CA TYR A 105 34.78 22.49 13.73
C TYR A 105 34.19 22.13 15.10
N PRO A 106 34.78 22.63 16.23
CA PRO A 106 34.33 22.27 17.57
C PRO A 106 33.12 23.12 17.99
N PHE A 107 31.94 22.78 17.48
CA PHE A 107 30.71 23.45 17.87
C PHE A 107 30.40 23.19 19.35
N ASP A 108 30.19 24.28 20.10
CA ASP A 108 29.73 24.26 21.51
C ASP A 108 28.40 24.99 21.63
N THR A 109 27.31 24.26 21.49
CA THR A 109 25.95 24.82 21.56
C THR A 109 25.50 25.14 22.99
N GLU A 110 26.26 24.76 24.01
CA GLU A 110 25.96 25.13 25.40
C GLU A 110 26.37 26.57 25.70
N SER A 111 27.58 26.99 25.24
CA SER A 111 28.13 28.31 25.49
C SER A 111 28.03 29.27 24.30
N GLU A 112 27.78 28.78 23.11
CA GLU A 112 27.74 29.57 21.87
C GLU A 112 26.42 29.40 21.10
N GLU A 113 26.06 30.46 20.36
CA GLU A 113 24.95 30.49 19.43
C GLU A 113 25.48 30.78 18.02
N TYR A 114 25.18 29.93 17.05
CA TYR A 114 25.71 29.98 15.70
C TYR A 114 24.71 30.51 14.69
N PHE A 115 25.17 31.30 13.75
CA PHE A 115 24.39 31.89 12.66
C PHE A 115 25.11 31.68 11.34
N THR A 116 24.45 31.07 10.35
CA THR A 116 24.98 30.85 9.01
C THR A 116 24.46 31.90 8.04
N HIS A 117 25.34 32.81 7.58
CA HIS A 117 24.97 33.89 6.69
C HIS A 117 24.96 33.40 5.24
N ILE A 118 23.77 33.40 4.62
CA ILE A 118 23.54 32.87 3.27
C ILE A 118 23.37 33.94 2.18
N THR A 119 23.71 35.18 2.44
CA THR A 119 23.62 36.26 1.42
C THR A 119 24.84 36.31 0.50
N THR A 120 25.99 35.83 0.95
CA THR A 120 27.27 35.88 0.25
C THR A 120 27.71 34.49 -0.23
N GLY A 121 28.73 34.45 -1.10
CA GLY A 121 29.15 33.21 -1.77
C GLY A 121 28.45 32.97 -3.10
N THR A 122 28.76 31.86 -3.75
CA THR A 122 28.02 31.39 -4.93
C THR A 122 26.65 30.82 -4.52
N HIS A 123 25.67 30.74 -5.44
CA HIS A 123 24.40 30.09 -5.16
C HIS A 123 24.58 28.64 -4.71
N VAL A 124 25.59 27.94 -5.23
CA VAL A 124 25.95 26.58 -4.81
C VAL A 124 26.37 26.57 -3.34
N ALA A 125 27.27 27.49 -2.93
CA ALA A 125 27.70 27.60 -1.54
C ALA A 125 26.53 27.93 -0.60
N GLN A 126 25.63 28.82 -1.01
CA GLN A 126 24.43 29.17 -0.25
C GLN A 126 23.51 27.94 -0.05
N ILE A 127 23.27 27.14 -1.11
CA ILE A 127 22.48 25.92 -1.05
C ILE A 127 23.17 24.87 -0.17
N CYS A 128 24.48 24.68 -0.29
CA CYS A 128 25.22 23.73 0.54
C CYS A 128 25.17 24.12 2.03
N LEU A 129 25.36 25.40 2.37
CA LEU A 129 25.21 25.87 3.74
C LEU A 129 23.79 25.64 4.27
N PHE A 130 22.76 25.96 3.47
CA PHE A 130 21.38 25.69 3.81
C PHE A 130 21.15 24.21 4.14
N LEU A 131 21.62 23.30 3.29
CA LEU A 131 21.47 21.84 3.49
C LEU A 131 22.22 21.34 4.73
N LEU A 132 23.41 21.90 5.02
CA LEU A 132 24.19 21.52 6.22
C LEU A 132 23.53 22.01 7.51
N VAL A 133 22.88 23.16 7.49
CA VAL A 133 22.09 23.66 8.61
C VAL A 133 20.81 22.84 8.78
N GLU A 134 20.08 22.58 7.71
CA GLU A 134 18.85 21.78 7.73
C GLU A 134 19.10 20.34 8.21
N SER A 135 20.21 19.74 7.78
CA SER A 135 20.63 18.41 8.24
C SER A 135 21.27 18.41 9.63
N ARG A 136 21.30 19.56 10.31
CA ARG A 136 21.91 19.77 11.64
C ARG A 136 23.39 19.39 11.72
N ARG A 137 24.11 19.41 10.58
CA ARG A 137 25.57 19.26 10.54
C ARG A 137 26.26 20.53 11.01
N ILE A 138 25.65 21.68 10.75
CA ILE A 138 26.00 22.97 11.33
C ILE A 138 24.83 23.36 12.26
N PRO A 139 25.00 23.34 13.58
CA PRO A 139 23.94 23.65 14.53
C PRO A 139 23.75 25.18 14.66
N SER A 140 23.18 25.80 13.63
CA SER A 140 23.04 27.25 13.52
C SER A 140 21.66 27.66 13.02
N PHE A 141 21.32 28.94 13.26
CA PHE A 141 20.22 29.62 12.58
C PHE A 141 20.69 30.15 11.24
N LEU A 142 19.82 30.14 10.24
CA LEU A 142 20.12 30.82 8.98
C LEU A 142 19.94 32.31 9.13
N LEU A 143 20.82 33.08 8.52
CA LEU A 143 20.84 34.54 8.55
C LEU A 143 20.93 35.09 7.14
N GLN A 144 20.00 35.98 6.81
CA GLN A 144 19.98 36.68 5.52
C GLN A 144 20.09 38.19 5.74
N THR A 145 20.86 38.86 4.89
CA THR A 145 20.92 40.32 4.86
C THR A 145 20.41 40.86 3.54
N ALA A 146 19.74 42.01 3.57
CA ALA A 146 19.28 42.69 2.36
C ALA A 146 19.70 44.19 2.39
N PRO A 147 19.98 44.79 1.22
CA PRO A 147 20.34 46.20 1.14
C PRO A 147 19.19 47.12 1.56
N PRO A 148 19.50 48.40 1.91
CA PRO A 148 18.48 49.39 2.23
C PRO A 148 17.48 49.58 1.08
N LYS A 149 16.19 49.76 1.39
CA LYS A 149 15.12 49.89 0.37
C LYS A 149 15.21 51.10 -0.55
N ARG A 150 15.97 52.13 -0.20
CA ARG A 150 16.22 53.31 -1.03
C ARG A 150 17.59 53.25 -1.70
N GLN A 151 17.66 52.69 -2.88
CA GLN A 151 18.83 52.67 -3.76
C GLN A 151 18.77 53.84 -4.73
N ARG A 152 19.01 55.07 -4.35
CA ARG A 152 19.53 56.11 -5.28
C ARG A 152 20.17 57.19 -4.44
N HIS A 153 21.51 57.20 -4.41
CA HIS A 153 22.40 58.21 -3.85
C HIS A 153 22.53 58.18 -2.30
N SER A 154 23.75 57.81 -1.87
CA SER A 154 24.32 57.82 -0.52
C SER A 154 23.53 57.05 0.57
N MET A 155 24.24 56.12 1.24
CA MET A 155 23.79 55.64 2.54
C MET A 155 23.65 56.85 3.48
N GLU A 156 22.45 57.19 3.90
CA GLU A 156 22.30 58.06 5.05
C GLU A 156 23.01 57.40 6.22
N GLN A 157 23.74 58.16 7.03
CA GLN A 157 24.47 57.63 8.17
C GLN A 157 23.53 56.85 9.07
N GLY A 158 23.72 55.50 9.07
CA GLY A 158 22.99 54.56 9.92
C GLY A 158 22.02 53.59 9.28
N ASP A 159 21.78 53.63 7.94
CA ASP A 159 20.97 52.63 7.25
C ASP A 159 21.84 51.52 6.63
N PHE A 160 22.04 50.43 7.37
CA PHE A 160 22.87 49.30 6.95
C PHE A 160 22.07 48.17 6.30
N GLY A 161 20.77 48.38 5.98
CA GLY A 161 19.88 47.37 5.43
C GLY A 161 19.18 46.55 6.51
N THR A 162 18.64 45.41 6.12
CA THR A 162 17.89 44.54 7.05
C THR A 162 18.64 43.24 7.31
N ILE A 163 18.48 42.70 8.52
CA ILE A 163 18.91 41.37 8.92
C ILE A 163 17.65 40.55 9.23
N GLU A 164 17.56 39.37 8.66
CA GLU A 164 16.50 38.41 8.92
C GLU A 164 17.13 37.10 9.38
N ILE A 165 16.74 36.64 10.56
CA ILE A 165 17.09 35.31 11.06
C ILE A 165 15.98 34.36 10.61
N ILE A 166 16.33 33.39 9.78
CA ILE A 166 15.44 32.38 9.27
C ILE A 166 15.51 31.20 10.24
N ASP A 167 14.48 31.03 11.02
CA ASP A 167 14.28 29.83 11.83
C ASP A 167 13.60 28.77 10.96
N LEU A 168 14.32 27.70 10.65
CA LEU A 168 13.81 26.58 9.85
C LEU A 168 12.83 25.67 10.61
N ASP A 169 12.47 26.03 11.86
CA ASP A 169 11.35 25.36 12.50
C ASP A 169 10.06 25.67 11.75
N LEU A 170 9.72 24.76 10.82
CA LEU A 170 8.50 24.84 9.98
C LEU A 170 7.22 25.03 10.79
N ALA A 171 7.25 24.69 12.10
CA ALA A 171 6.12 24.90 13.00
C ALA A 171 5.80 26.40 13.22
N ARG A 172 6.76 27.29 13.00
CA ARG A 172 6.56 28.76 13.09
C ARG A 172 5.99 29.37 11.81
N TYR A 173 6.10 28.66 10.69
CA TYR A 173 5.53 29.12 9.42
C TYR A 173 4.14 28.50 9.18
N ASP A 174 3.16 28.95 9.95
CA ASP A 174 1.77 28.45 9.91
C ASP A 174 1.17 28.26 8.50
N ALA A 175 1.54 29.08 7.54
CA ALA A 175 1.06 28.96 6.17
C ALA A 175 1.69 27.77 5.44
N ILE A 176 3.00 27.54 5.63
CA ILE A 176 3.73 26.43 5.01
C ILE A 176 3.35 25.13 5.72
N ALA A 177 3.32 25.14 7.06
CA ALA A 177 2.90 23.99 7.86
C ALA A 177 1.47 23.55 7.51
N ARG A 178 0.52 24.51 7.38
CA ARG A 178 -0.87 24.22 6.95
C ARG A 178 -0.94 23.65 5.55
N ARG A 179 -0.11 24.12 4.63
CA ARG A 179 -0.06 23.57 3.27
C ARG A 179 0.50 22.14 3.25
N LEU A 180 1.58 21.88 3.97
CA LEU A 180 2.15 20.53 4.09
C LEU A 180 1.19 19.57 4.81
N ALA A 181 0.52 20.04 5.87
CA ALA A 181 -0.51 19.26 6.54
C ALA A 181 -1.70 18.95 5.61
N ALA A 182 -2.15 19.93 4.82
CA ALA A 182 -3.22 19.72 3.85
C ALA A 182 -2.83 18.71 2.74
N GLU A 183 -1.58 18.75 2.26
CA GLU A 183 -1.08 17.77 1.28
C GLU A 183 -0.98 16.35 1.87
N SER A 184 -0.62 16.22 3.15
CA SER A 184 -0.63 14.94 3.86
C SER A 184 -2.06 14.45 4.12
N ASP A 185 -2.96 15.33 4.56
CA ASP A 185 -4.39 15.01 4.75
C ASP A 185 -5.05 14.54 3.45
N ASP A 186 -4.71 15.16 2.32
CA ASP A 186 -5.20 14.74 1.01
C ASP A 186 -4.66 13.35 0.62
N ALA A 187 -3.39 13.06 0.90
CA ALA A 187 -2.81 11.74 0.65
C ALA A 187 -3.44 10.66 1.55
N VAL A 188 -3.62 10.93 2.86
CA VAL A 188 -4.31 10.03 3.79
C VAL A 188 -5.76 9.80 3.34
N ARG A 189 -6.47 10.87 2.93
CA ARG A 189 -7.84 10.77 2.38
C ARG A 189 -7.87 9.91 1.13
N TYR A 190 -6.90 10.05 0.25
CA TYR A 190 -6.76 9.25 -0.95
C TYR A 190 -6.51 7.77 -0.62
N LEU A 191 -5.63 7.44 0.34
CA LEU A 191 -5.41 6.07 0.82
C LEU A 191 -6.70 5.44 1.35
N LYS A 192 -7.59 6.22 1.97
CA LYS A 192 -8.89 5.79 2.47
C LYS A 192 -10.02 5.77 1.44
N SER A 193 -9.74 6.00 0.15
CA SER A 193 -10.76 6.10 -0.91
C SER A 193 -11.72 7.29 -0.76
N GLY A 194 -11.33 8.34 -0.06
CA GLY A 194 -12.22 9.42 0.31
C GLY A 194 -13.26 9.04 1.36
N ILE A 195 -13.19 7.82 1.94
CA ILE A 195 -14.14 7.35 2.96
C ILE A 195 -13.79 8.01 4.29
N ALA A 196 -14.77 8.60 4.95
CA ALA A 196 -14.63 9.19 6.28
C ALA A 196 -14.66 8.09 7.35
N THR A 197 -13.58 7.31 7.43
CA THR A 197 -13.42 6.23 8.41
C THR A 197 -13.39 6.77 9.83
N ARG A 198 -14.01 6.06 10.78
CA ARG A 198 -14.19 6.47 12.18
C ARG A 198 -13.25 5.72 13.12
N ASN A 199 -12.77 4.54 12.75
CA ASN A 199 -11.86 3.74 13.58
C ASN A 199 -10.52 4.44 13.78
N ALA A 200 -10.18 4.77 15.05
CA ALA A 200 -9.00 5.55 15.39
C ALA A 200 -7.69 4.81 15.08
N ASP A 201 -7.64 3.50 15.35
CA ASP A 201 -6.43 2.69 15.12
C ASP A 201 -6.19 2.48 13.62
N PHE A 202 -7.25 2.25 12.85
CA PHE A 202 -7.16 2.20 11.40
C PHE A 202 -6.67 3.54 10.81
N ASN A 203 -7.21 4.67 11.29
CA ASN A 203 -6.80 5.99 10.84
C ASN A 203 -5.33 6.28 11.16
N ARG A 204 -4.86 5.89 12.35
CA ARG A 204 -3.44 6.01 12.75
C ARG A 204 -2.54 5.15 11.86
N MET A 205 -2.93 3.91 11.61
CA MET A 205 -2.21 2.99 10.71
C MET A 205 -2.11 3.56 9.29
N ILE A 206 -3.18 4.12 8.74
CA ILE A 206 -3.16 4.72 7.39
C ILE A 206 -2.24 5.96 7.33
N ALA A 207 -2.23 6.78 8.37
CA ALA A 207 -1.31 7.92 8.46
C ALA A 207 0.16 7.47 8.54
N GLU A 208 0.45 6.40 9.28
CA GLU A 208 1.79 5.80 9.32
C GLU A 208 2.18 5.20 7.96
N ILE A 209 1.27 4.49 7.30
CA ILE A 209 1.50 3.95 5.95
C ILE A 209 1.81 5.08 4.95
N GLU A 210 1.13 6.21 5.05
CA GLU A 210 1.42 7.37 4.20
C GLU A 210 2.86 7.85 4.39
N GLN A 211 3.28 8.06 5.63
CA GLN A 211 4.65 8.47 5.95
C GLN A 211 5.69 7.47 5.46
N VAL A 212 5.47 6.18 5.72
CA VAL A 212 6.38 5.11 5.27
C VAL A 212 6.41 5.03 3.75
N ALA A 213 5.25 5.08 3.10
CA ALA A 213 5.17 5.05 1.65
C ALA A 213 5.99 6.18 1.01
N LEU A 214 5.98 7.36 1.57
CA LEU A 214 6.66 8.53 1.02
C LEU A 214 8.16 8.58 1.33
N ASN A 215 8.59 8.04 2.48
CA ASN A 215 9.94 8.24 2.98
C ASN A 215 10.81 6.97 2.94
N SER A 216 10.21 5.79 2.68
CA SER A 216 10.95 4.53 2.67
C SER A 216 10.83 3.80 1.32
N PRO A 217 11.95 3.31 0.75
CA PRO A 217 11.94 2.38 -0.37
C PRO A 217 11.84 0.91 0.08
N ALA A 218 11.85 0.64 1.38
CA ALA A 218 11.83 -0.72 1.93
C ALA A 218 10.49 -1.43 1.64
N PRO A 219 10.49 -2.78 1.59
CA PRO A 219 9.28 -3.55 1.42
C PRO A 219 8.21 -3.28 2.47
N ILE A 220 6.95 -3.32 2.05
CA ILE A 220 5.78 -3.23 2.93
C ILE A 220 5.04 -4.56 2.89
N LEU A 221 4.79 -5.15 4.05
CA LEU A 221 3.98 -6.35 4.21
C LEU A 221 2.58 -5.97 4.71
N LEU A 222 1.57 -6.25 3.90
CA LEU A 222 0.16 -6.06 4.24
C LEU A 222 -0.46 -7.41 4.62
N SER A 223 -0.70 -7.65 5.89
CA SER A 223 -1.43 -8.83 6.35
C SER A 223 -2.89 -8.50 6.62
N GLY A 224 -3.76 -9.49 6.56
CA GLY A 224 -5.17 -9.33 6.89
C GLY A 224 -6.07 -10.24 6.08
N PRO A 225 -7.34 -10.41 6.49
CA PRO A 225 -8.25 -11.34 5.87
C PRO A 225 -8.54 -10.99 4.40
N THR A 226 -9.03 -11.99 3.67
CA THR A 226 -9.45 -11.80 2.28
C THR A 226 -10.54 -10.74 2.20
N GLY A 227 -10.43 -9.84 1.22
CA GLY A 227 -11.38 -8.73 1.04
C GLY A 227 -11.20 -7.55 2.01
N ALA A 228 -10.14 -7.50 2.84
CA ALA A 228 -9.85 -6.37 3.74
C ALA A 228 -9.31 -5.11 3.02
N GLY A 229 -9.01 -5.18 1.72
CA GLY A 229 -8.59 -4.03 0.91
C GLY A 229 -7.08 -3.95 0.63
N LYS A 230 -6.29 -5.03 0.86
CA LYS A 230 -4.82 -5.06 0.64
C LYS A 230 -4.41 -4.57 -0.75
N SER A 231 -4.99 -5.14 -1.81
CA SER A 231 -4.64 -4.83 -3.22
C SER A 231 -5.02 -3.39 -3.58
N MET A 232 -6.16 -2.89 -3.07
CA MET A 232 -6.58 -1.51 -3.27
C MET A 232 -5.61 -0.53 -2.60
N LEU A 233 -5.19 -0.81 -1.37
CA LEU A 233 -4.22 0.01 -0.63
C LEU A 233 -2.87 0.02 -1.34
N ALA A 234 -2.37 -1.13 -1.80
CA ALA A 234 -1.12 -1.22 -2.56
C ALA A 234 -1.15 -0.36 -3.84
N ARG A 235 -2.25 -0.41 -4.60
CA ARG A 235 -2.43 0.42 -5.80
C ARG A 235 -2.41 1.91 -5.48
N ARG A 236 -3.05 2.33 -4.39
CA ARG A 236 -3.08 3.74 -3.97
C ARG A 236 -1.74 4.24 -3.49
N ILE A 237 -0.96 3.40 -2.78
CA ILE A 237 0.43 3.70 -2.43
C ILE A 237 1.24 3.96 -3.71
N TYR A 238 1.09 3.12 -4.74
CA TYR A 238 1.75 3.34 -6.02
C TYR A 238 1.36 4.68 -6.66
N GLU A 239 0.07 5.00 -6.69
CA GLU A 239 -0.45 6.22 -7.33
C GLU A 239 0.08 7.48 -6.63
N ILE A 240 0.15 7.50 -5.29
CA ILE A 240 0.74 8.60 -4.52
C ILE A 240 2.24 8.74 -4.84
N LYS A 241 2.99 7.64 -4.83
CA LYS A 241 4.42 7.66 -5.17
C LYS A 241 4.68 8.14 -6.60
N LYS A 242 3.84 7.70 -7.54
CA LYS A 242 3.93 8.12 -8.94
C LYS A 242 3.60 9.60 -9.12
N ALA A 243 2.56 10.10 -8.45
CA ALA A 243 2.20 11.52 -8.46
C ALA A 243 3.35 12.40 -7.92
N ARG A 244 4.10 11.90 -6.95
CA ARG A 244 5.30 12.57 -6.39
C ARG A 244 6.60 12.25 -7.17
N ARG A 245 6.51 11.61 -8.34
CA ARG A 245 7.64 11.25 -9.21
C ARG A 245 8.70 10.37 -8.54
N GLN A 246 8.33 9.61 -7.52
CA GLN A 246 9.24 8.66 -6.86
C GLN A 246 9.35 7.33 -7.63
N LEU A 247 8.39 7.04 -8.50
CA LEU A 247 8.37 5.86 -9.36
C LEU A 247 8.15 6.30 -10.81
N SER A 248 8.92 5.71 -11.72
CA SER A 248 8.80 5.91 -13.18
C SER A 248 8.11 4.74 -13.88
N GLY A 249 8.26 3.52 -13.34
CA GLY A 249 7.74 2.29 -13.89
C GLY A 249 6.26 2.02 -13.56
N SER A 250 5.80 0.83 -13.92
CA SER A 250 4.41 0.41 -13.82
C SER A 250 4.06 -0.17 -12.43
N PHE A 251 2.76 -0.21 -12.13
CA PHE A 251 2.21 -1.06 -11.08
C PHE A 251 1.96 -2.45 -11.63
N VAL A 252 2.62 -3.45 -11.07
CA VAL A 252 2.45 -4.86 -11.44
C VAL A 252 1.78 -5.58 -10.28
N ASP A 253 0.56 -6.08 -10.51
CA ASP A 253 -0.28 -6.77 -9.53
C ASP A 253 -0.29 -8.26 -9.87
N VAL A 254 0.17 -9.09 -8.95
CA VAL A 254 0.32 -10.54 -9.13
C VAL A 254 -0.31 -11.28 -7.97
N ASN A 255 -1.30 -12.11 -8.25
CA ASN A 255 -1.83 -13.03 -7.25
C ASN A 255 -1.02 -14.35 -7.28
N CYS A 256 -0.22 -14.56 -6.23
CA CYS A 256 0.65 -15.74 -6.13
C CYS A 256 -0.13 -17.05 -6.04
N ALA A 257 -1.38 -17.06 -5.57
CA ALA A 257 -2.21 -18.26 -5.53
C ALA A 257 -2.55 -18.80 -6.94
N THR A 258 -2.44 -17.96 -7.98
CA THR A 258 -2.64 -18.40 -9.38
C THR A 258 -1.37 -18.95 -10.00
N LEU A 259 -0.22 -18.78 -9.36
CA LEU A 259 1.06 -19.25 -9.84
C LEU A 259 1.32 -20.66 -9.29
N ARG A 260 1.33 -21.66 -10.15
CA ARG A 260 1.52 -23.06 -9.73
C ARG A 260 2.54 -23.78 -10.60
N GLY A 261 3.31 -24.68 -9.97
CA GLY A 261 4.28 -25.54 -10.65
C GLY A 261 5.34 -24.75 -11.44
N ASP A 262 5.92 -25.38 -12.45
CA ASP A 262 7.01 -24.82 -13.28
C ASP A 262 6.67 -23.47 -13.94
N GLY A 263 5.38 -23.15 -14.08
CA GLY A 263 4.90 -21.87 -14.62
C GLY A 263 5.11 -20.68 -13.67
N ALA A 264 5.22 -20.89 -12.35
CA ALA A 264 5.35 -19.82 -11.36
C ALA A 264 6.67 -19.06 -11.53
N ALA A 265 7.79 -19.77 -11.55
CA ALA A 265 9.11 -19.20 -11.78
C ALA A 265 9.18 -18.45 -13.13
N SER A 266 8.63 -19.05 -14.19
CA SER A 266 8.55 -18.44 -15.52
C SER A 266 7.70 -17.15 -15.53
N ALA A 267 6.60 -17.11 -14.77
CA ALA A 267 5.75 -15.92 -14.69
C ALA A 267 6.42 -14.78 -13.95
N LEU A 268 7.06 -15.08 -12.82
CA LEU A 268 7.74 -14.08 -11.98
C LEU A 268 9.05 -13.57 -12.61
N PHE A 269 9.94 -14.49 -12.98
CA PHE A 269 11.31 -14.18 -13.38
C PHE A 269 11.51 -14.15 -14.91
N GLY A 270 10.50 -14.62 -15.66
CA GLY A 270 10.63 -14.77 -17.10
C GLY A 270 11.35 -16.05 -17.51
N HIS A 271 11.43 -16.30 -18.80
CA HIS A 271 12.17 -17.44 -19.34
C HIS A 271 12.77 -17.14 -20.72
N LYS A 272 13.84 -17.85 -21.05
CA LYS A 272 14.43 -17.88 -22.39
C LYS A 272 13.63 -18.84 -23.29
N LYS A 273 13.57 -18.55 -24.58
CA LYS A 273 13.03 -19.48 -25.58
C LYS A 273 13.67 -20.86 -25.44
N GLY A 274 12.87 -21.92 -25.35
CA GLY A 274 13.33 -23.30 -25.20
C GLY A 274 13.72 -23.70 -23.77
N ALA A 275 13.43 -22.91 -22.76
CA ALA A 275 13.80 -23.19 -21.35
C ALA A 275 13.09 -24.44 -20.78
N PHE A 276 11.91 -24.77 -21.26
CA PHE A 276 11.12 -25.96 -20.90
C PHE A 276 10.17 -26.33 -22.03
N THR A 277 9.55 -27.52 -21.95
CA THR A 277 8.58 -27.97 -22.93
C THR A 277 7.38 -27.01 -22.98
N GLY A 278 7.21 -26.32 -24.13
CA GLY A 278 6.18 -25.29 -24.33
C GLY A 278 6.68 -23.84 -24.26
N ALA A 279 7.96 -23.61 -23.97
CA ALA A 279 8.58 -22.27 -24.00
C ALA A 279 8.90 -21.86 -25.46
N ALA A 280 7.88 -21.65 -26.30
CA ALA A 280 8.03 -21.32 -27.72
C ALA A 280 8.66 -19.93 -27.94
N GLU A 281 8.41 -18.97 -27.02
CA GLU A 281 8.91 -17.60 -27.09
C GLU A 281 9.58 -17.19 -25.78
N LYS A 282 10.36 -16.10 -25.80
CA LYS A 282 10.92 -15.47 -24.60
C LYS A 282 9.81 -14.75 -23.83
N ARG A 283 9.82 -14.84 -22.50
CA ARG A 283 8.97 -14.04 -21.60
C ARG A 283 9.83 -13.23 -20.63
N GLU A 284 9.52 -11.96 -20.45
CA GLU A 284 10.31 -11.09 -19.56
C GLU A 284 10.05 -11.27 -18.06
N GLY A 285 8.88 -11.74 -17.68
CA GLY A 285 8.48 -11.94 -16.28
C GLY A 285 8.02 -10.66 -15.57
N TYR A 286 7.24 -10.86 -14.50
CA TYR A 286 6.64 -9.75 -13.74
C TYR A 286 7.66 -8.85 -13.04
N LEU A 287 8.77 -9.41 -12.55
CA LEU A 287 9.82 -8.63 -11.90
C LEU A 287 10.43 -7.62 -12.88
N LYS A 288 10.67 -8.02 -14.11
CA LYS A 288 11.21 -7.11 -15.13
C LYS A 288 10.18 -6.07 -15.57
N THR A 289 8.92 -6.46 -15.69
CA THR A 289 7.81 -5.54 -16.00
C THR A 289 7.63 -4.46 -14.93
N ALA A 290 7.97 -4.76 -13.67
CA ALA A 290 7.88 -3.83 -12.55
C ALA A 290 9.10 -2.88 -12.42
N ASP A 291 10.07 -2.95 -13.32
CA ASP A 291 11.30 -2.15 -13.26
C ASP A 291 11.02 -0.65 -13.16
N GLY A 292 11.66 0.00 -12.20
CA GLY A 292 11.42 1.42 -11.85
C GLY A 292 10.04 1.70 -11.23
N GLY A 293 9.21 0.67 -11.01
CA GLY A 293 7.84 0.77 -10.54
C GLY A 293 7.61 0.07 -9.21
N LEU A 294 6.39 -0.47 -9.05
CA LEU A 294 5.97 -1.18 -7.84
C LEU A 294 5.43 -2.57 -8.21
N LEU A 295 5.97 -3.59 -7.55
CA LEU A 295 5.49 -4.96 -7.60
C LEU A 295 4.63 -5.24 -6.37
N PHE A 296 3.37 -5.60 -6.59
CA PHE A 296 2.48 -6.09 -5.55
C PHE A 296 2.30 -7.59 -5.72
N LEU A 297 2.76 -8.36 -4.72
CA LEU A 297 2.60 -9.81 -4.65
C LEU A 297 1.49 -10.15 -3.65
N ASP A 298 0.27 -10.35 -4.12
CA ASP A 298 -0.83 -10.78 -3.25
C ASP A 298 -0.74 -12.27 -2.97
N GLU A 299 -1.11 -12.67 -1.76
CA GLU A 299 -1.02 -14.03 -1.22
C GLU A 299 0.40 -14.63 -1.36
N ILE A 300 1.42 -13.86 -0.96
CA ILE A 300 2.84 -14.26 -1.08
C ILE A 300 3.15 -15.60 -0.38
N GLY A 301 2.38 -15.95 0.65
CA GLY A 301 2.51 -17.25 1.33
C GLY A 301 2.13 -18.47 0.49
N GLU A 302 1.64 -18.28 -0.74
CA GLU A 302 1.34 -19.36 -1.69
C GLU A 302 2.51 -19.69 -2.63
N LEU A 303 3.60 -18.91 -2.62
CA LEU A 303 4.78 -19.19 -3.42
C LEU A 303 5.50 -20.45 -2.93
N GLY A 304 6.02 -21.23 -3.86
CA GLY A 304 6.91 -22.35 -3.56
C GLY A 304 8.26 -21.90 -2.97
N LEU A 305 8.95 -22.79 -2.25
CA LEU A 305 10.22 -22.46 -1.59
C LEU A 305 11.32 -22.05 -2.58
N ASP A 306 11.29 -22.58 -3.80
CA ASP A 306 12.26 -22.24 -4.84
C ASP A 306 12.02 -20.81 -5.37
N GLU A 307 10.76 -20.44 -5.64
CA GLU A 307 10.40 -19.08 -6.02
C GLU A 307 10.69 -18.08 -4.91
N GLN A 308 10.49 -18.47 -3.65
CA GLN A 308 10.84 -17.65 -2.48
C GLN A 308 12.35 -17.37 -2.43
N ALA A 309 13.21 -18.37 -2.69
CA ALA A 309 14.66 -18.20 -2.74
C ALA A 309 15.10 -17.26 -3.87
N MET A 310 14.52 -17.45 -5.06
CA MET A 310 14.79 -16.57 -6.21
C MET A 310 14.32 -15.13 -5.96
N LEU A 311 13.15 -14.96 -5.32
CA LEU A 311 12.61 -13.65 -4.98
C LEU A 311 13.49 -12.92 -3.96
N LEU A 312 13.99 -13.63 -2.93
CA LEU A 312 14.92 -13.06 -1.96
C LEU A 312 16.14 -12.45 -2.66
N LYS A 313 16.78 -13.22 -3.55
CA LYS A 313 17.93 -12.74 -4.33
C LYS A 313 17.56 -11.48 -5.15
N ALA A 314 16.41 -11.49 -5.83
CA ALA A 314 15.96 -10.35 -6.62
C ALA A 314 15.70 -9.09 -5.78
N ILE A 315 15.22 -9.24 -4.55
CA ILE A 315 14.99 -8.10 -3.62
C ILE A 315 16.33 -7.54 -3.12
N GLU A 316 17.31 -8.39 -2.81
CA GLU A 316 18.60 -7.99 -2.23
C GLU A 316 19.56 -7.42 -3.25
N GLU A 317 19.76 -8.14 -4.36
CA GLU A 317 20.77 -7.82 -5.37
C GLU A 317 20.22 -6.97 -6.52
N LYS A 318 18.89 -6.81 -6.63
CA LYS A 318 18.21 -6.20 -7.79
C LYS A 318 18.48 -6.94 -9.12
N ARG A 319 18.89 -8.20 -9.00
CA ARG A 319 19.29 -9.07 -10.11
C ARG A 319 18.69 -10.46 -9.94
N PHE A 320 18.36 -11.10 -11.04
CA PHE A 320 17.81 -12.45 -11.07
C PHE A 320 18.08 -13.11 -12.41
N TYR A 321 17.98 -14.44 -12.45
CA TYR A 321 18.12 -15.21 -13.69
C TYR A 321 16.75 -15.62 -14.22
N PRO A 322 16.39 -15.26 -15.47
CA PRO A 322 15.25 -15.88 -16.15
C PRO A 322 15.45 -17.38 -16.28
N VAL A 323 14.38 -18.16 -16.22
CA VAL A 323 14.44 -19.63 -16.30
C VAL A 323 15.15 -20.06 -17.60
N GLY A 324 16.14 -20.92 -17.48
CA GLY A 324 16.97 -21.42 -18.59
C GLY A 324 17.95 -20.39 -19.16
N SER A 325 18.22 -19.29 -18.46
CA SER A 325 19.18 -18.27 -18.91
C SER A 325 20.37 -18.17 -17.95
N ASP A 326 21.59 -18.13 -18.52
CA ASP A 326 22.83 -17.85 -17.80
C ASP A 326 23.14 -16.34 -17.72
N ARG A 327 22.27 -15.51 -18.32
CA ARG A 327 22.40 -14.05 -18.28
C ARG A 327 21.49 -13.48 -17.21
N GLU A 328 22.06 -12.66 -16.34
CA GLU A 328 21.31 -11.90 -15.35
C GLU A 328 20.39 -10.88 -16.00
N SER A 329 19.25 -10.65 -15.36
CA SER A 329 18.34 -9.55 -15.63
C SER A 329 18.32 -8.64 -14.42
N GLU A 330 18.41 -7.35 -14.64
CA GLU A 330 18.33 -6.33 -13.58
C GLU A 330 16.93 -5.75 -13.52
N SER A 331 16.44 -5.52 -12.30
CA SER A 331 15.17 -4.81 -12.08
C SER A 331 15.17 -4.15 -10.71
N SER A 332 14.88 -2.85 -10.69
CA SER A 332 14.78 -2.05 -9.48
C SER A 332 13.32 -1.70 -9.22
N PHE A 333 12.61 -2.54 -8.51
CA PHE A 333 11.21 -2.33 -8.13
C PHE A 333 11.08 -2.11 -6.62
N GLN A 334 10.01 -1.44 -6.21
CA GLN A 334 9.54 -1.48 -4.83
C GLN A 334 8.58 -2.64 -4.63
N LEU A 335 8.67 -3.30 -3.48
CA LEU A 335 7.83 -4.46 -3.16
C LEU A 335 6.77 -4.09 -2.12
N ILE A 336 5.52 -4.43 -2.43
CA ILE A 336 4.47 -4.61 -1.43
C ILE A 336 4.03 -6.06 -1.49
N ALA A 337 4.04 -6.75 -0.35
CA ALA A 337 3.58 -8.13 -0.22
C ALA A 337 2.23 -8.16 0.51
N GLY A 338 1.27 -8.91 -0.01
CA GLY A 338 -0.03 -9.18 0.60
C GLY A 338 -0.14 -10.62 1.08
N THR A 339 -0.79 -10.85 2.22
CA THR A 339 -1.09 -12.21 2.69
C THR A 339 -2.30 -12.23 3.64
N ASN A 340 -3.04 -13.34 3.62
CA ASN A 340 -4.06 -13.66 4.62
C ASN A 340 -3.55 -14.70 5.65
N ARG A 341 -2.34 -15.26 5.46
CA ARG A 341 -1.71 -16.25 6.34
C ARG A 341 -0.79 -15.59 7.36
N ASP A 342 -0.60 -16.26 8.49
CA ASP A 342 0.46 -15.93 9.43
C ASP A 342 1.80 -16.48 8.92
N LEU A 343 2.59 -15.63 8.25
CA LEU A 343 3.86 -16.05 7.67
C LEU A 343 4.89 -16.56 8.71
N ARG A 344 4.76 -16.15 9.98
CA ARG A 344 5.62 -16.67 11.06
C ARG A 344 5.30 -18.14 11.34
N ARG A 345 4.01 -18.50 11.35
CA ARG A 345 3.59 -19.89 11.48
C ARG A 345 3.95 -20.71 10.24
N GLU A 346 3.82 -20.13 9.06
CA GLU A 346 4.25 -20.78 7.82
C GLU A 346 5.78 -21.03 7.79
N ALA A 347 6.58 -20.08 8.30
CA ALA A 347 8.03 -20.24 8.42
C ALA A 347 8.39 -21.33 9.45
N ALA A 348 7.79 -21.31 10.63
CA ALA A 348 7.98 -22.36 11.64
C ALA A 348 7.58 -23.77 11.14
N ALA A 349 6.63 -23.84 10.19
CA ALA A 349 6.22 -25.10 9.56
C ALA A 349 7.04 -25.47 8.31
N GLY A 350 8.08 -24.70 7.97
CA GLY A 350 8.96 -24.94 6.81
C GLY A 350 8.31 -24.67 5.45
N ARG A 351 7.17 -24.00 5.39
CA ARG A 351 6.47 -23.64 4.15
C ARG A 351 6.79 -22.23 3.65
N PHE A 352 7.42 -21.41 4.50
CA PHE A 352 7.92 -20.10 4.13
C PHE A 352 9.36 -19.93 4.64
N ARG A 353 10.22 -19.27 3.88
CA ARG A 353 11.64 -19.08 4.25
C ARG A 353 11.77 -17.95 5.28
N GLU A 354 12.50 -18.19 6.35
CA GLU A 354 12.74 -17.20 7.40
C GLU A 354 13.54 -15.99 6.90
N ASP A 355 14.51 -16.22 6.00
CA ASP A 355 15.33 -15.16 5.41
C ASP A 355 14.50 -14.21 4.53
N LEU A 356 13.60 -14.75 3.70
CA LEU A 356 12.66 -13.94 2.94
C LEU A 356 11.71 -13.15 3.85
N LEU A 357 11.18 -13.82 4.90
CA LEU A 357 10.31 -13.14 5.87
C LEU A 357 11.03 -11.96 6.52
N ALA A 358 12.27 -12.13 6.97
CA ALA A 358 13.07 -11.05 7.56
C ALA A 358 13.23 -9.87 6.59
N ARG A 359 13.38 -10.15 5.29
CA ARG A 359 13.59 -9.12 4.27
C ARG A 359 12.33 -8.35 3.90
N ILE A 360 11.15 -8.99 3.90
CA ILE A 360 9.89 -8.34 3.53
C ILE A 360 9.12 -7.76 4.72
N ASN A 361 9.44 -8.17 5.95
CA ASN A 361 8.73 -7.79 7.18
C ASN A 361 9.34 -6.53 7.85
N ILE A 362 9.90 -5.60 7.05
CA ILE A 362 10.48 -4.35 7.57
C ILE A 362 9.35 -3.42 8.04
N TRP A 363 8.35 -3.23 7.20
CA TRP A 363 7.14 -2.49 7.51
C TRP A 363 5.94 -3.42 7.42
N HIS A 364 5.38 -3.79 8.56
CA HIS A 364 4.27 -4.73 8.62
C HIS A 364 3.00 -4.05 9.14
N TYR A 365 1.95 -4.10 8.32
CA TYR A 365 0.63 -3.57 8.67
C TYR A 365 -0.43 -4.65 8.57
N ARG A 366 -1.17 -4.84 9.67
CA ARG A 366 -2.31 -5.75 9.69
C ARG A 366 -3.59 -4.97 9.43
N LEU A 367 -4.18 -5.17 8.27
CA LEU A 367 -5.47 -4.60 7.95
C LEU A 367 -6.56 -5.35 8.75
N PRO A 368 -7.35 -4.66 9.57
CA PRO A 368 -8.40 -5.29 10.36
C PRO A 368 -9.54 -5.78 9.47
N ALA A 369 -10.22 -6.84 9.92
CA ALA A 369 -11.47 -7.28 9.33
C ALA A 369 -12.54 -6.19 9.45
N LEU A 370 -13.55 -6.22 8.57
CA LEU A 370 -14.67 -5.29 8.64
C LEU A 370 -15.45 -5.45 9.96
N ALA A 371 -15.55 -6.68 10.46
CA ALA A 371 -16.17 -6.99 11.75
C ALA A 371 -15.38 -6.43 12.95
N GLU A 372 -14.07 -6.17 12.82
CA GLU A 372 -13.21 -5.56 13.85
C GLU A 372 -13.32 -4.03 13.89
N ARG A 373 -13.92 -3.41 12.87
CA ARG A 373 -14.12 -1.94 12.75
C ARG A 373 -15.54 -1.61 12.28
N ARG A 374 -16.52 -2.04 13.05
CA ARG A 374 -17.95 -1.90 12.70
C ARG A 374 -18.39 -0.45 12.52
N GLU A 375 -17.76 0.51 13.22
CA GLU A 375 -18.00 1.94 13.07
C GLU A 375 -17.72 2.48 11.67
N ASP A 376 -16.89 1.77 10.88
CA ASP A 376 -16.57 2.12 9.50
C ASP A 376 -17.56 1.54 8.49
N ILE A 377 -18.49 0.67 8.91
CA ILE A 377 -19.47 0.03 8.01
C ILE A 377 -20.38 1.08 7.36
N GLU A 378 -20.94 1.99 8.15
CA GLU A 378 -21.85 3.02 7.64
C GLU A 378 -21.24 3.91 6.56
N PRO A 379 -20.06 4.56 6.75
CA PRO A 379 -19.43 5.35 5.69
C PRO A 379 -19.03 4.50 4.47
N ASN A 380 -18.73 3.21 4.66
CA ASN A 380 -18.46 2.32 3.54
C ASN A 380 -19.72 1.92 2.77
N ILE A 381 -20.88 1.78 3.41
CA ILE A 381 -22.18 1.59 2.73
C ILE A 381 -22.44 2.78 1.80
N ASP A 382 -22.29 4.00 2.30
CA ASP A 382 -22.52 5.22 1.50
C ASP A 382 -21.57 5.30 0.30
N HIS A 383 -20.30 4.96 0.50
CA HIS A 383 -19.32 4.87 -0.58
C HIS A 383 -19.69 3.81 -1.62
N GLN A 384 -19.99 2.58 -1.19
CA GLN A 384 -20.36 1.47 -2.09
C GLN A 384 -21.67 1.77 -2.85
N LEU A 385 -22.60 2.46 -2.21
CA LEU A 385 -23.85 2.88 -2.86
C LEU A 385 -23.60 3.93 -3.95
N ALA A 386 -22.66 4.85 -3.72
CA ALA A 386 -22.25 5.81 -4.74
C ALA A 386 -21.56 5.10 -5.93
N VAL A 387 -20.66 4.15 -5.67
CA VAL A 387 -20.02 3.32 -6.70
C VAL A 387 -21.06 2.54 -7.49
N ALA A 388 -21.96 1.83 -6.83
CA ALA A 388 -23.02 1.06 -7.49
C ALA A 388 -23.95 1.96 -8.33
N SER A 389 -24.27 3.16 -7.84
CA SER A 389 -25.09 4.13 -8.60
C SER A 389 -24.39 4.60 -9.86
N GLN A 390 -23.09 4.80 -9.81
CA GLN A 390 -22.27 5.18 -10.97
C GLN A 390 -22.20 4.05 -12.00
N GLU A 391 -21.92 2.81 -11.56
CA GLU A 391 -21.82 1.63 -12.43
C GLU A 391 -23.17 1.31 -13.11
N LEU A 392 -24.28 1.47 -12.39
CA LEU A 392 -25.62 1.24 -12.94
C LEU A 392 -26.17 2.42 -13.75
N GLY A 393 -25.46 3.55 -13.80
CA GLY A 393 -25.91 4.76 -14.51
C GLY A 393 -27.18 5.37 -13.96
N ARG A 394 -27.55 5.07 -12.71
CA ARG A 394 -28.75 5.58 -12.05
C ARG A 394 -28.53 5.83 -10.56
N THR A 395 -29.12 6.90 -10.04
CA THR A 395 -29.08 7.18 -8.61
C THR A 395 -29.87 6.15 -7.81
N THR A 396 -29.20 5.51 -6.86
CA THR A 396 -29.81 4.53 -5.97
C THR A 396 -29.76 5.03 -4.53
N ARG A 397 -30.86 4.88 -3.78
CA ARG A 397 -30.97 5.35 -2.39
C ARG A 397 -31.81 4.39 -1.57
N PHE A 398 -31.43 4.20 -0.30
CA PHE A 398 -32.29 3.57 0.69
C PHE A 398 -33.47 4.47 1.06
N ASN A 399 -34.63 3.89 1.30
CA ASN A 399 -35.63 4.59 2.12
C ASN A 399 -35.18 4.59 3.59
N LYS A 400 -35.79 5.38 4.45
CA LYS A 400 -35.34 5.59 5.84
C LYS A 400 -35.42 4.29 6.66
N GLU A 401 -36.51 3.57 6.53
CA GLU A 401 -36.78 2.32 7.24
C GLU A 401 -35.79 1.22 6.81
N ALA A 402 -35.59 1.06 5.50
CA ALA A 402 -34.65 0.08 4.93
C ALA A 402 -33.20 0.37 5.36
N ARG A 403 -32.80 1.66 5.36
CA ARG A 403 -31.46 2.05 5.84
C ARG A 403 -31.27 1.68 7.30
N THR A 404 -32.25 2.00 8.15
CA THR A 404 -32.20 1.69 9.58
C THR A 404 -32.11 0.18 9.80
N ALA A 405 -32.92 -0.61 9.11
CA ALA A 405 -32.91 -2.07 9.23
C ALA A 405 -31.59 -2.67 8.74
N TYR A 406 -31.08 -2.21 7.59
CA TYR A 406 -29.81 -2.71 7.06
C TYR A 406 -28.62 -2.35 7.97
N LEU A 407 -28.55 -1.11 8.47
CA LEU A 407 -27.50 -0.69 9.41
C LEU A 407 -27.58 -1.46 10.72
N ALA A 408 -28.77 -1.64 11.29
CA ALA A 408 -28.95 -2.40 12.52
C ALA A 408 -28.40 -3.84 12.38
N TYR A 409 -28.67 -4.50 11.26
CA TYR A 409 -28.12 -5.83 10.97
C TYR A 409 -26.60 -5.75 10.70
N ALA A 410 -26.16 -4.86 9.82
CA ALA A 410 -24.77 -4.77 9.39
C ALA A 410 -23.79 -4.49 10.56
N LEU A 411 -24.25 -3.76 11.58
CA LEU A 411 -23.50 -3.46 12.80
C LEU A 411 -23.63 -4.54 13.88
N SER A 412 -24.56 -5.47 13.75
CA SER A 412 -24.80 -6.53 14.74
C SER A 412 -23.70 -7.61 14.70
N GLU A 413 -23.58 -8.38 15.78
CA GLU A 413 -22.68 -9.54 15.84
C GLU A 413 -23.08 -10.67 14.87
N GLN A 414 -24.32 -10.70 14.44
CA GLN A 414 -24.83 -11.68 13.48
C GLN A 414 -24.24 -11.44 12.07
N ALA A 415 -23.84 -10.21 11.75
CA ALA A 415 -23.18 -9.88 10.49
C ALA A 415 -21.69 -10.24 10.57
N LEU A 416 -21.34 -11.42 10.09
CA LEU A 416 -19.97 -11.97 10.21
C LEU A 416 -18.98 -11.34 9.24
N TRP A 417 -19.43 -10.80 8.12
CA TRP A 417 -18.60 -10.16 7.07
C TRP A 417 -17.35 -10.97 6.71
N ARG A 418 -17.50 -12.29 6.47
CA ARG A 418 -16.37 -13.21 6.19
C ARG A 418 -15.53 -12.80 4.99
N GLY A 419 -16.16 -12.30 3.95
CA GLY A 419 -15.49 -11.72 2.77
C GLY A 419 -15.23 -10.23 2.91
N ASN A 420 -15.43 -9.62 4.09
CA ASN A 420 -15.14 -8.23 4.40
C ASN A 420 -15.78 -7.24 3.40
N PHE A 421 -15.01 -6.34 2.82
CA PHE A 421 -15.54 -5.37 1.85
C PHE A 421 -16.03 -6.00 0.55
N ARG A 422 -15.59 -7.22 0.22
CA ARG A 422 -16.14 -7.96 -0.92
C ARG A 422 -17.60 -8.34 -0.69
N ASP A 423 -17.94 -8.80 0.52
CA ASP A 423 -19.33 -9.11 0.88
C ASP A 423 -20.18 -7.84 0.92
N LEU A 424 -19.65 -6.77 1.53
CA LEU A 424 -20.36 -5.49 1.63
C LEU A 424 -20.64 -4.90 0.23
N ALA A 425 -19.64 -4.84 -0.64
CA ALA A 425 -19.79 -4.34 -1.99
C ALA A 425 -20.79 -5.17 -2.80
N ALA A 426 -20.71 -6.52 -2.71
CA ALA A 426 -21.64 -7.41 -3.37
C ALA A 426 -23.08 -7.24 -2.86
N SER A 427 -23.27 -7.09 -1.55
CA SER A 427 -24.58 -6.86 -0.94
C SER A 427 -25.18 -5.52 -1.43
N ILE A 428 -24.42 -4.43 -1.37
CA ILE A 428 -24.90 -3.11 -1.85
C ILE A 428 -25.20 -3.15 -3.36
N MET A 429 -24.35 -3.81 -4.16
CA MET A 429 -24.57 -3.95 -5.60
C MET A 429 -25.88 -4.73 -5.90
N ARG A 430 -26.14 -5.83 -5.18
CA ARG A 430 -27.41 -6.59 -5.34
C ARG A 430 -28.62 -5.73 -4.97
N LEU A 431 -28.57 -5.04 -3.84
CA LEU A 431 -29.62 -4.14 -3.41
C LEU A 431 -29.85 -3.02 -4.45
N ALA A 432 -28.79 -2.41 -4.96
CA ALA A 432 -28.87 -1.35 -5.96
C ALA A 432 -29.45 -1.85 -7.31
N THR A 433 -29.04 -3.06 -7.72
CA THR A 433 -29.49 -3.68 -8.98
C THR A 433 -30.99 -4.02 -8.94
N LEU A 434 -31.45 -4.57 -7.84
CA LEU A 434 -32.83 -5.03 -7.67
C LEU A 434 -33.80 -3.91 -7.26
N ALA A 435 -33.29 -2.71 -6.92
CA ALA A 435 -34.10 -1.59 -6.46
C ALA A 435 -35.03 -1.05 -7.55
N PRO A 436 -36.35 -1.10 -7.40
CA PRO A 436 -37.28 -0.48 -8.35
C PRO A 436 -37.04 1.04 -8.40
N GLN A 437 -36.84 1.57 -9.61
CA GLN A 437 -36.59 3.00 -9.82
C GLN A 437 -35.47 3.59 -8.92
N GLY A 438 -34.49 2.75 -8.53
CA GLY A 438 -33.39 3.16 -7.66
C GLY A 438 -33.74 3.34 -6.18
N ARG A 439 -34.91 2.87 -5.72
CA ARG A 439 -35.35 2.93 -4.31
C ARG A 439 -35.21 1.57 -3.63
N ILE A 440 -34.31 1.46 -2.67
CA ILE A 440 -34.10 0.27 -1.85
C ILE A 440 -35.13 0.30 -0.71
N GLY A 441 -36.09 -0.62 -0.75
CA GLY A 441 -37.16 -0.78 0.25
C GLY A 441 -36.83 -1.85 1.30
N SER A 442 -37.67 -1.90 2.36
CA SER A 442 -37.47 -2.82 3.49
C SER A 442 -37.57 -4.30 3.09
N GLU A 443 -38.41 -4.65 2.13
CA GLU A 443 -38.53 -6.02 1.63
C GLU A 443 -37.25 -6.52 0.97
N LEU A 444 -36.61 -5.67 0.13
CA LEU A 444 -35.33 -6.02 -0.48
C LEU A 444 -34.22 -6.19 0.56
N VAL A 445 -34.23 -5.33 1.59
CA VAL A 445 -33.26 -5.43 2.68
C VAL A 445 -33.48 -6.71 3.48
N ALA A 446 -34.73 -7.10 3.78
CA ALA A 446 -35.01 -8.34 4.48
C ALA A 446 -34.52 -9.56 3.69
N ALA A 447 -34.83 -9.63 2.40
CA ALA A 447 -34.34 -10.71 1.53
C ALA A 447 -32.78 -10.73 1.41
N GLU A 448 -32.13 -9.58 1.42
CA GLU A 448 -30.66 -9.54 1.38
C GLU A 448 -30.04 -9.97 2.72
N ILE A 449 -30.66 -9.61 3.86
CA ILE A 449 -30.24 -10.08 5.19
C ILE A 449 -30.32 -11.59 5.27
N GLU A 450 -31.45 -12.20 4.85
CA GLU A 450 -31.58 -13.64 4.79
C GLU A 450 -30.52 -14.32 3.92
N ARG A 451 -30.21 -13.69 2.77
CA ARG A 451 -29.13 -14.17 1.87
C ARG A 451 -27.77 -14.13 2.53
N LEU A 452 -27.42 -13.03 3.21
CA LEU A 452 -26.15 -12.91 3.94
C LEU A 452 -26.06 -13.91 5.08
N GLN A 453 -27.13 -14.09 5.85
CA GLN A 453 -27.21 -15.10 6.91
C GLN A 453 -26.98 -16.50 6.36
N TRP A 454 -27.67 -16.85 5.27
CA TRP A 454 -27.45 -18.11 4.59
C TRP A 454 -26.02 -18.30 4.08
N GLN A 455 -25.44 -17.28 3.45
CA GLN A 455 -24.06 -17.30 2.93
C GLN A 455 -23.03 -17.54 4.03
N TRP A 456 -23.28 -17.07 5.26
CA TRP A 456 -22.33 -17.16 6.37
C TRP A 456 -22.60 -18.30 7.34
N GLN A 457 -23.68 -19.07 7.15
CA GLN A 457 -23.92 -20.28 7.95
C GLN A 457 -22.82 -21.30 7.64
N ASP A 458 -22.07 -21.70 8.68
CA ASP A 458 -21.09 -22.77 8.55
C ASP A 458 -21.78 -24.11 8.46
N GLY A 459 -21.47 -24.86 7.40
CA GLY A 459 -21.48 -26.30 7.41
C GLY A 459 -22.72 -26.95 8.02
N LEU A 460 -23.90 -26.37 7.79
CA LEU A 460 -25.09 -27.23 7.87
C LEU A 460 -24.92 -28.25 6.75
N PRO A 461 -25.04 -29.56 7.05
CA PRO A 461 -25.06 -30.56 6.01
C PRO A 461 -26.09 -30.16 4.96
N ASP A 462 -25.91 -30.56 3.71
CA ASP A 462 -26.74 -30.24 2.52
C ASP A 462 -28.29 -30.36 2.71
N SER A 463 -28.75 -30.72 3.88
CA SER A 463 -30.13 -30.88 4.26
C SER A 463 -30.93 -29.59 4.48
N VAL A 464 -30.33 -28.39 4.42
CA VAL A 464 -31.04 -27.11 4.66
C VAL A 464 -31.03 -26.20 3.41
N PHE A 465 -31.15 -26.78 2.23
CA PHE A 465 -31.63 -26.05 1.06
C PHE A 465 -33.16 -25.96 1.12
N ARG A 466 -33.69 -25.18 2.06
CA ARG A 466 -35.09 -24.75 1.98
C ARG A 466 -35.18 -23.58 1.01
N GLN A 467 -35.52 -23.87 -0.24
CA GLN A 467 -36.14 -22.86 -1.12
C GLN A 467 -37.56 -22.57 -0.59
N PRO A 468 -38.09 -21.33 -0.74
CA PRO A 468 -39.49 -21.05 -0.45
C PRO A 468 -40.35 -21.99 -1.29
N GLU A 469 -41.35 -22.58 -0.64
CA GLU A 469 -42.26 -23.57 -1.22
C GLU A 469 -43.06 -22.91 -2.36
N ASN A 470 -42.56 -23.03 -3.58
CA ASN A 470 -43.43 -22.93 -4.75
C ASN A 470 -44.02 -24.31 -4.99
N PRO A 471 -45.36 -24.48 -5.09
CA PRO A 471 -46.00 -25.80 -5.20
C PRO A 471 -45.63 -26.59 -6.46
N SER A 472 -44.89 -26.03 -7.41
CA SER A 472 -44.48 -26.66 -8.65
C SER A 472 -43.09 -27.34 -8.63
N ASP A 473 -42.29 -27.18 -7.56
CA ASP A 473 -40.92 -27.70 -7.47
C ASP A 473 -40.70 -28.77 -6.41
N ALA A 474 -41.76 -29.52 -6.05
CA ALA A 474 -41.70 -30.67 -5.16
C ALA A 474 -40.98 -31.88 -5.83
N ALA A 475 -39.72 -31.74 -6.16
CA ALA A 475 -38.92 -32.83 -6.70
C ALA A 475 -37.46 -32.72 -6.29
N PHE A 476 -37.12 -33.37 -5.26
CA PHE A 476 -35.86 -33.97 -4.83
C PHE A 476 -35.66 -33.87 -3.31
N ARG A 477 -36.44 -34.62 -2.54
CA ARG A 477 -36.11 -34.90 -1.13
C ARG A 477 -35.53 -36.32 -1.05
N LEU A 478 -34.33 -36.46 -0.51
CA LEU A 478 -33.80 -37.75 -0.10
C LEU A 478 -34.62 -38.23 1.11
N PRO A 479 -35.00 -39.52 1.20
CA PRO A 479 -35.67 -40.06 2.39
C PRO A 479 -34.74 -39.96 3.60
N THR A 480 -35.30 -39.57 4.75
CA THR A 480 -34.58 -39.52 6.03
C THR A 480 -34.98 -40.72 6.88
N ASP A 481 -34.02 -41.23 7.66
CA ASP A 481 -34.28 -42.28 8.65
C ASP A 481 -35.11 -41.74 9.86
N ASN A 482 -35.51 -42.62 10.78
CA ASN A 482 -36.26 -42.26 11.99
C ASN A 482 -35.55 -41.30 12.95
N LYS A 483 -34.30 -40.85 12.63
CA LYS A 483 -33.50 -39.87 13.38
C LYS A 483 -33.26 -38.60 12.59
N GLY A 484 -33.91 -38.41 11.42
CA GLY A 484 -33.78 -37.22 10.59
C GLY A 484 -32.46 -37.15 9.76
N GLN A 485 -31.71 -38.25 9.69
CA GLN A 485 -30.51 -38.33 8.83
C GLN A 485 -30.92 -38.85 7.43
N PRO A 486 -30.32 -38.34 6.34
CA PRO A 486 -30.58 -38.83 5.00
C PRO A 486 -30.16 -40.31 4.91
N GLU A 487 -31.15 -41.17 4.68
CA GLU A 487 -30.87 -42.58 4.43
C GLU A 487 -30.12 -42.71 3.12
N ILE A 488 -28.83 -43.02 3.19
CA ILE A 488 -28.01 -43.22 2.02
C ILE A 488 -28.49 -44.51 1.36
N PRO A 489 -29.10 -44.47 0.13
CA PRO A 489 -29.53 -45.68 -0.58
C PRO A 489 -28.38 -46.65 -0.88
N ALA A 490 -27.14 -46.24 -0.63
CA ALA A 490 -25.93 -47.03 -0.78
C ALA A 490 -25.97 -48.36 0.00
N ALA A 491 -26.54 -48.42 1.21
CA ALA A 491 -26.58 -49.65 2.00
C ALA A 491 -27.48 -50.72 1.38
N CYS A 492 -28.57 -50.33 0.76
CA CYS A 492 -29.49 -51.26 0.11
C CYS A 492 -28.92 -51.75 -1.23
N ILE A 493 -28.39 -50.87 -2.05
CA ILE A 493 -27.76 -51.24 -3.32
C ILE A 493 -26.51 -52.09 -3.11
N ARG A 494 -25.75 -51.82 -2.07
CA ARG A 494 -24.62 -52.64 -1.67
C ARG A 494 -25.02 -54.10 -1.42
N ARG A 495 -26.11 -54.32 -0.65
CA ARG A 495 -26.62 -55.68 -0.40
C ARG A 495 -27.10 -56.35 -1.69
N ILE A 496 -27.76 -55.63 -2.58
CA ILE A 496 -28.25 -56.16 -3.86
C ILE A 496 -27.07 -56.56 -4.77
N LEU A 497 -26.03 -55.73 -4.86
CA LEU A 497 -24.82 -56.03 -5.62
C LEU A 497 -24.06 -57.20 -5.04
N GLU A 498 -23.89 -57.27 -3.71
CA GLU A 498 -23.25 -58.37 -3.00
C GLU A 498 -24.00 -59.69 -3.21
N ALA A 499 -25.35 -59.66 -3.16
CA ALA A 499 -26.19 -60.83 -3.46
C ALA A 499 -26.05 -61.34 -4.92
N LYS A 500 -25.61 -60.46 -5.84
CA LYS A 500 -25.33 -60.78 -7.24
C LYS A 500 -23.85 -61.06 -7.51
N GLY A 501 -23.03 -61.19 -6.44
CA GLY A 501 -21.61 -61.51 -6.54
C GLY A 501 -20.73 -60.36 -7.03
N ARG A 502 -21.20 -59.12 -6.87
CA ARG A 502 -20.42 -57.90 -7.22
C ARG A 502 -20.08 -57.10 -5.97
N SER A 503 -18.86 -56.63 -5.86
CA SER A 503 -18.45 -55.77 -4.77
C SER A 503 -18.81 -54.31 -5.05
N TRP A 504 -19.40 -53.64 -4.04
CA TRP A 504 -19.63 -52.21 -4.06
C TRP A 504 -18.34 -51.41 -4.16
N ASP A 505 -17.27 -51.94 -3.57
CA ASP A 505 -15.96 -51.26 -3.49
C ASP A 505 -15.17 -51.33 -4.82
N ASP A 506 -15.61 -52.18 -5.79
CA ASP A 506 -15.07 -52.25 -7.14
C ASP A 506 -15.70 -51.21 -8.08
N ILE A 507 -16.64 -50.40 -7.61
CA ILE A 507 -17.30 -49.34 -8.37
C ILE A 507 -16.66 -48.00 -7.99
N ASP A 508 -16.22 -47.21 -8.97
CA ASP A 508 -15.67 -45.89 -8.75
C ASP A 508 -16.62 -45.00 -7.92
N ARG A 509 -16.07 -44.21 -7.01
CA ARG A 509 -16.86 -43.36 -6.09
C ARG A 509 -17.87 -42.46 -6.79
N PHE A 510 -17.54 -41.99 -7.98
CA PHE A 510 -18.44 -41.19 -8.83
C PHE A 510 -19.65 -42.00 -9.27
N ASP A 511 -19.45 -43.23 -9.75
CA ASP A 511 -20.49 -44.13 -10.19
C ASP A 511 -21.34 -44.65 -8.98
N GLN A 512 -20.72 -44.84 -7.81
CA GLN A 512 -21.41 -45.15 -6.56
C GLN A 512 -22.45 -44.09 -6.20
N LEU A 513 -22.09 -42.82 -6.24
CA LEU A 513 -22.95 -41.68 -5.94
C LEU A 513 -24.12 -41.59 -6.95
N GLN A 514 -23.80 -41.70 -8.23
CA GLN A 514 -24.81 -41.68 -9.29
C GLN A 514 -25.79 -42.87 -9.18
N LEU A 515 -25.27 -44.07 -8.96
CA LEU A 515 -26.08 -45.28 -8.86
C LEU A 515 -27.02 -45.21 -7.64
N ALA A 516 -26.54 -44.72 -6.50
CA ALA A 516 -27.35 -44.51 -5.32
C ALA A 516 -28.52 -43.52 -5.59
N ALA A 517 -28.22 -42.40 -6.27
CA ALA A 517 -29.23 -41.41 -6.64
C ALA A 517 -30.25 -41.95 -7.64
N VAL A 518 -29.80 -42.69 -8.66
CA VAL A 518 -30.67 -43.31 -9.68
C VAL A 518 -31.59 -44.35 -9.03
N ALA A 519 -31.09 -45.19 -8.14
CA ALA A 519 -31.89 -46.20 -7.45
C ALA A 519 -32.92 -45.57 -6.50
N ALA A 520 -32.57 -44.52 -5.80
CA ALA A 520 -33.52 -43.77 -4.99
C ALA A 520 -34.68 -43.21 -5.82
N GLU A 521 -34.40 -42.73 -7.03
CA GLU A 521 -35.43 -42.22 -7.94
C GLU A 521 -36.27 -43.35 -8.52
N CYS A 522 -35.67 -44.51 -8.83
CA CYS A 522 -36.41 -45.68 -9.29
C CYS A 522 -37.50 -46.15 -8.29
N ARG A 523 -37.20 -46.12 -6.99
CA ARG A 523 -38.15 -46.49 -5.93
C ARG A 523 -39.35 -45.56 -5.79
N ARG A 524 -39.25 -44.34 -6.26
CA ARG A 524 -40.36 -43.38 -6.26
C ARG A 524 -41.39 -43.62 -7.34
N HIS A 525 -41.08 -44.48 -8.30
CA HIS A 525 -41.89 -44.67 -9.48
C HIS A 525 -42.34 -46.13 -9.65
N LYS A 526 -43.58 -46.30 -9.99
CA LYS A 526 -44.17 -47.64 -10.21
C LYS A 526 -43.72 -48.32 -11.49
N THR A 527 -43.07 -47.59 -12.41
CA THR A 527 -42.67 -48.16 -13.71
C THR A 527 -41.33 -47.58 -14.17
N LEU A 528 -40.53 -48.40 -14.86
CA LEU A 528 -39.27 -48.00 -15.49
C LEU A 528 -39.43 -46.77 -16.39
N ALA A 529 -40.57 -46.68 -17.10
CA ALA A 529 -40.85 -45.56 -17.99
C ALA A 529 -41.10 -44.26 -17.23
N ALA A 530 -41.73 -44.29 -16.05
CA ALA A 530 -41.95 -43.12 -15.21
C ALA A 530 -40.62 -42.61 -14.60
N ALA A 531 -39.81 -43.52 -14.05
CA ALA A 531 -38.49 -43.20 -13.53
C ALA A 531 -37.53 -42.64 -14.62
N GLY A 532 -37.51 -43.25 -15.82
CA GLY A 532 -36.75 -42.75 -16.92
C GLY A 532 -37.13 -41.33 -17.38
N ARG A 533 -38.45 -41.03 -17.37
CA ARG A 533 -38.91 -39.66 -17.69
C ARG A 533 -38.45 -38.63 -16.66
N ALA A 534 -38.45 -38.97 -15.39
CA ALA A 534 -38.00 -38.09 -14.32
C ALA A 534 -36.49 -37.85 -14.40
N LEU A 535 -35.70 -38.91 -14.50
CA LEU A 535 -34.24 -38.83 -14.55
C LEU A 535 -33.68 -38.10 -15.79
N TYR A 536 -34.36 -38.20 -16.95
CA TYR A 536 -33.87 -37.65 -18.22
C TYR A 536 -34.67 -36.44 -18.71
N GLN A 537 -35.39 -35.73 -17.86
CA GLN A 537 -36.30 -34.64 -18.20
C GLN A 537 -35.63 -33.53 -19.06
N ALA A 538 -34.43 -33.07 -18.68
CA ALA A 538 -33.74 -32.02 -19.40
C ALA A 538 -33.27 -32.46 -20.80
N SER A 539 -32.72 -33.69 -20.92
CA SER A 539 -32.23 -34.21 -22.20
C SER A 539 -33.36 -34.68 -23.11
N ARG A 540 -34.52 -34.98 -22.57
CA ARG A 540 -35.73 -35.34 -23.34
C ARG A 540 -36.22 -34.17 -24.20
N ARG A 541 -36.17 -32.94 -23.66
CA ARG A 541 -36.58 -31.72 -24.40
C ARG A 541 -35.77 -31.46 -25.65
N LYS A 542 -34.59 -32.06 -25.77
CA LYS A 542 -33.66 -31.88 -26.90
C LYS A 542 -33.66 -32.99 -27.94
N ARG A 543 -34.54 -34.04 -27.78
CA ARG A 543 -34.53 -35.21 -28.67
C ARG A 543 -35.87 -35.40 -29.37
N SER A 544 -35.86 -35.75 -30.63
CA SER A 544 -37.05 -35.98 -31.46
C SER A 544 -37.79 -37.29 -31.09
N THR A 545 -37.06 -38.30 -30.64
CA THR A 545 -37.63 -39.61 -30.21
C THR A 545 -36.99 -40.05 -28.89
N PRO A 546 -37.51 -39.61 -27.75
CA PRO A 546 -36.94 -39.96 -26.46
C PRO A 546 -37.35 -41.38 -26.03
N ASN A 547 -36.35 -42.29 -25.88
CA ASN A 547 -36.54 -43.60 -25.28
C ASN A 547 -35.84 -43.66 -23.90
N ASP A 548 -36.49 -43.05 -22.93
CA ASP A 548 -35.92 -42.87 -21.59
C ASP A 548 -35.94 -44.19 -20.79
N SER A 549 -36.85 -45.09 -21.08
CA SER A 549 -36.91 -46.41 -20.46
C SER A 549 -35.72 -47.28 -20.85
N ASP A 550 -35.32 -47.27 -22.14
CA ASP A 550 -34.19 -48.04 -22.60
C ASP A 550 -32.86 -47.46 -22.09
N ARG A 551 -32.77 -46.12 -21.96
CA ARG A 551 -31.60 -45.45 -21.38
C ARG A 551 -31.43 -45.84 -19.90
N LEU A 552 -32.49 -45.85 -19.13
CA LEU A 552 -32.45 -46.25 -17.72
C LEU A 552 -32.11 -47.73 -17.58
N ARG A 553 -32.70 -48.59 -18.42
CA ARG A 553 -32.39 -50.03 -18.46
C ARG A 553 -30.89 -50.25 -18.71
N LYS A 554 -30.33 -49.65 -19.75
CA LYS A 554 -28.90 -49.75 -20.08
C LYS A 554 -27.99 -49.21 -18.97
N TYR A 555 -28.39 -48.14 -18.31
CA TYR A 555 -27.65 -47.61 -17.15
C TYR A 555 -27.58 -48.63 -16.01
N LEU A 556 -28.72 -49.24 -15.62
CA LEU A 556 -28.76 -50.24 -14.57
C LEU A 556 -27.98 -51.51 -14.95
N GLN A 557 -28.10 -51.95 -16.22
CA GLN A 557 -27.37 -53.11 -16.74
C GLN A 557 -25.85 -52.95 -16.70
N ARG A 558 -25.33 -51.72 -16.80
CA ARG A 558 -23.90 -51.44 -16.62
C ARG A 558 -23.37 -51.93 -15.27
N PHE A 559 -24.21 -51.88 -14.26
CA PHE A 559 -23.89 -52.35 -12.90
C PHE A 559 -24.43 -53.75 -12.61
N GLY A 560 -25.04 -54.44 -13.59
CA GLY A 560 -25.64 -55.77 -13.44
C GLY A 560 -26.95 -55.76 -12.70
N LEU A 561 -27.63 -54.60 -12.68
CA LEU A 561 -28.93 -54.44 -12.02
C LEU A 561 -30.06 -54.40 -13.06
N GLU A 562 -31.24 -54.94 -12.64
CA GLU A 562 -32.49 -54.84 -13.36
C GLU A 562 -33.48 -53.93 -12.63
N TRP A 563 -34.55 -53.55 -13.32
CA TRP A 563 -35.59 -52.71 -12.73
C TRP A 563 -36.16 -53.29 -11.41
N ALA A 564 -36.41 -54.60 -11.39
CA ALA A 564 -36.91 -55.28 -10.20
C ALA A 564 -35.99 -55.17 -8.97
N ASP A 565 -34.65 -55.08 -9.18
CA ASP A 565 -33.67 -55.01 -8.12
C ASP A 565 -33.67 -53.63 -7.42
N VAL A 566 -34.10 -52.60 -8.10
CA VAL A 566 -34.02 -51.21 -7.61
C VAL A 566 -35.39 -50.59 -7.35
N ALA A 567 -36.46 -51.22 -7.75
CA ALA A 567 -37.83 -50.72 -7.60
C ALA A 567 -38.51 -51.17 -6.28
N GLU A 568 -37.99 -52.22 -5.65
CA GLU A 568 -38.36 -52.65 -4.30
C GLU A 568 -37.45 -51.95 -3.27
#